data_1188ed4092e0579a37fb94c775143588
#
_entry.id   1188ed4092e0579a37fb94c775143588
#
_cell.length_a   1.000
_cell.length_b   1.000
_cell.length_c   1.000
_cell.angle_alpha   90.00
_cell.angle_beta   90.00
_cell.angle_gamma   90.00
#
_symmetry.space_group_name_H-M   'P 1'
#
loop_
_entity.id
_entity.type
_entity.pdbx_description
1 polymer ?
#
loop_
_entity_poly.entity_id
_entity_poly.type
_entity_poly.pdbx_seq_one_letter_code
_entity_poly.pdbx_strand_id
1 'polypeptide(L)'
;MISIRYRGEELTDEELMEIYNNLHITNHARERLNSRIPVDLKQLFENPLIAYFNTDGSVNVAYDVYNYLVVKYNEHYDRWSALTWKEKSWNNKTVFDKQNMAKCGYGRKE
;
A
#
# COMPACT_ATOMS: atom_id res chain seq x y z
N MET A 1 -0.27 14.78 11.23
CA MET A 1 -0.97 13.50 11.41
C MET A 1 -1.84 13.20 10.21
N ILE A 2 -1.87 11.95 9.79
CA ILE A 2 -2.61 11.56 8.59
C ILE A 2 -4.07 11.32 8.93
N SER A 3 -4.97 11.93 8.17
CA SER A 3 -6.38 11.61 8.28
C SER A 3 -6.65 10.33 7.52
N ILE A 4 -7.31 9.38 8.17
CA ILE A 4 -7.68 8.14 7.51
C ILE A 4 -8.81 8.43 6.54
N ARG A 5 -8.60 8.05 5.29
CA ARG A 5 -9.58 8.25 4.23
C ARG A 5 -9.92 6.89 3.63
N TYR A 6 -10.75 6.87 2.63
CA TYR A 6 -11.28 5.61 2.10
C TYR A 6 -11.51 5.74 0.61
N ARG A 7 -11.73 4.62 -0.03
CA ARG A 7 -12.23 4.58 -1.40
C ARG A 7 -11.28 5.14 -2.44
N GLY A 8 -10.02 4.88 -2.28
CA GLY A 8 -9.06 5.17 -3.32
C GLY A 8 -8.49 6.57 -3.31
N GLU A 9 -8.73 7.33 -2.25
CA GLU A 9 -8.06 8.61 -2.15
C GLU A 9 -6.56 8.41 -2.01
N GLU A 10 -5.79 9.20 -2.74
CA GLU A 10 -4.34 9.05 -2.76
C GLU A 10 -3.70 9.77 -1.60
N LEU A 11 -2.52 9.29 -1.22
CA LEU A 11 -1.73 9.94 -0.17
C LEU A 11 -0.72 10.87 -0.82
N THR A 12 -0.36 11.90 -0.08
CA THR A 12 0.72 12.81 -0.50
C THR A 12 2.06 12.19 -0.17
N ASP A 13 3.12 12.73 -0.76
CA ASP A 13 4.48 12.27 -0.46
C ASP A 13 4.79 12.43 1.02
N GLU A 14 4.33 13.52 1.63
CA GLU A 14 4.57 13.78 3.04
C GLU A 14 3.87 12.75 3.92
N GLU A 15 2.64 12.39 3.57
CA GLU A 15 1.91 11.37 4.30
C GLU A 15 2.60 10.02 4.21
N LEU A 16 3.10 9.68 3.04
CA LEU A 16 3.82 8.42 2.85
C LEU A 16 5.09 8.35 3.70
N MET A 17 5.83 9.44 3.79
CA MET A 17 7.02 9.45 4.61
C MET A 17 6.69 9.40 6.09
N GLU A 18 5.58 10.00 6.49
CA GLU A 18 5.12 9.89 7.87
C GLU A 18 4.81 8.44 8.22
N ILE A 19 4.14 7.72 7.32
CA ILE A 19 3.86 6.30 7.51
C ILE A 19 5.17 5.52 7.62
N TYR A 20 6.09 5.75 6.70
CA TYR A 20 7.36 5.03 6.68
C TYR A 20 8.14 5.23 7.98
N ASN A 21 8.18 6.45 8.48
CA ASN A 21 8.95 6.76 9.68
C ASN A 21 8.37 6.13 10.94
N ASN A 22 7.11 5.75 10.91
CA ASN A 22 6.45 5.11 12.04
C ASN A 22 6.00 3.68 11.73
N LEU A 23 6.59 3.07 10.73
CA LEU A 23 6.12 1.79 10.25
C LEU A 23 6.65 0.63 11.06
N HIS A 24 5.75 -0.23 11.51
CA HIS A 24 6.08 -1.52 12.09
C HIS A 24 5.83 -2.60 11.05
N ILE A 25 6.79 -3.47 10.83
CA ILE A 25 6.65 -4.53 9.84
C ILE A 25 6.28 -5.80 10.59
N THR A 26 5.09 -6.34 10.31
CA THR A 26 4.65 -7.58 10.95
C THR A 26 5.49 -8.75 10.46
N ASN A 27 5.49 -9.84 11.22
CA ASN A 27 6.23 -11.03 10.82
C ASN A 27 5.74 -11.57 9.47
N HIS A 28 4.43 -11.55 9.24
CA HIS A 28 3.87 -12.02 7.98
C HIS A 28 4.37 -11.17 6.82
N ALA A 29 4.36 -9.85 6.97
CA ALA A 29 4.84 -8.95 5.91
C ALA A 29 6.32 -9.17 5.66
N ARG A 30 7.10 -9.36 6.74
CA ARG A 30 8.54 -9.58 6.62
C ARG A 30 8.83 -10.86 5.86
N GLU A 31 8.10 -11.93 6.17
CA GLU A 31 8.28 -13.20 5.48
C GLU A 31 7.95 -13.08 4.00
N ARG A 32 6.86 -12.38 3.71
CA ARG A 32 6.46 -12.20 2.31
C ARG A 32 7.48 -11.37 1.55
N LEU A 33 7.98 -10.31 2.16
CA LEU A 33 8.99 -9.47 1.51
C LEU A 33 10.28 -10.25 1.27
N ASN A 34 10.69 -11.07 2.24
CA ASN A 34 11.93 -11.83 2.10
C ASN A 34 11.87 -12.91 1.05
N SER A 35 10.67 -13.43 0.77
CA SER A 35 10.51 -14.53 -0.19
C SER A 35 10.16 -14.02 -1.58
N ARG A 36 10.15 -12.72 -1.79
CA ARG A 36 9.78 -12.13 -3.07
C ARG A 36 10.97 -11.36 -3.63
N ILE A 37 10.70 -10.43 -4.53
CA ILE A 37 11.75 -9.61 -5.09
C ILE A 37 12.34 -8.70 -4.02
N PRO A 38 13.62 -8.37 -4.12
CA PRO A 38 14.20 -7.44 -3.16
C PRO A 38 13.60 -6.05 -3.34
N VAL A 39 13.00 -5.53 -2.30
CA VAL A 39 12.37 -4.21 -2.35
C VAL A 39 12.97 -3.35 -1.27
N ASP A 40 13.44 -2.18 -1.64
CA ASP A 40 13.89 -1.18 -0.69
C ASP A 40 12.66 -0.40 -0.24
N LEU A 41 12.24 -0.60 0.99
CA LEU A 41 11.02 0.02 1.49
C LEU A 41 11.10 1.54 1.50
N LYS A 42 12.26 2.10 1.77
CA LYS A 42 12.39 3.54 1.75
C LYS A 42 12.11 4.09 0.36
N GLN A 43 12.71 3.47 -0.65
CA GLN A 43 12.46 3.88 -2.03
C GLN A 43 11.02 3.66 -2.43
N LEU A 44 10.40 2.57 -1.98
CA LEU A 44 9.01 2.32 -2.27
C LEU A 44 8.12 3.45 -1.76
N PHE A 45 8.37 3.92 -0.53
CA PHE A 45 7.56 5.00 0.03
C PHE A 45 7.90 6.36 -0.55
N GLU A 46 9.15 6.54 -1.00
CA GLU A 46 9.54 7.80 -1.62
C GLU A 46 8.99 7.94 -3.03
N ASN A 47 8.83 6.83 -3.74
CA ASN A 47 8.49 6.90 -5.16
C ASN A 47 7.65 5.70 -5.59
N PRO A 48 6.47 5.52 -5.02
CA PRO A 48 5.62 4.40 -5.42
C PRO A 48 4.98 4.65 -6.77
N LEU A 49 4.54 3.58 -7.41
CA LEU A 49 3.72 3.72 -8.61
C LEU A 49 2.43 4.47 -8.26
N ILE A 50 1.79 4.08 -7.17
CA ILE A 50 0.63 4.78 -6.64
C ILE A 50 0.46 4.34 -5.18
N ALA A 51 -0.10 5.20 -4.35
CA ALA A 51 -0.45 4.85 -2.99
C ALA A 51 -1.84 5.42 -2.70
N TYR A 52 -2.77 4.57 -2.28
CA TYR A 52 -4.14 4.98 -2.11
C TYR A 52 -4.81 4.20 -0.97
N PHE A 53 -5.87 4.80 -0.43
CA PHE A 53 -6.65 4.18 0.63
C PHE A 53 -7.63 3.16 0.07
N ASN A 54 -7.74 2.02 0.73
CA ASN A 54 -8.76 1.03 0.46
C ASN A 54 -10.05 1.39 1.20
N THR A 55 -11.12 0.63 0.94
CA THR A 55 -12.40 0.91 1.57
C THR A 55 -12.38 0.74 3.08
N ASP A 56 -11.48 -0.06 3.60
CA ASP A 56 -11.38 -0.30 5.04
C ASP A 56 -10.38 0.64 5.74
N GLY A 57 -9.85 1.61 5.01
CA GLY A 57 -8.89 2.55 5.59
C GLY A 57 -7.45 2.09 5.56
N SER A 58 -7.19 0.88 5.07
CA SER A 58 -5.80 0.47 4.85
C SER A 58 -5.28 1.16 3.59
N VAL A 59 -3.97 1.11 3.38
CA VAL A 59 -3.31 1.77 2.26
C VAL A 59 -2.56 0.73 1.45
N ASN A 60 -2.71 0.80 0.14
CA ASN A 60 -1.87 0.03 -0.77
C ASN A 60 -0.77 0.94 -1.27
N VAL A 61 0.49 0.53 -1.09
CA VAL A 61 1.65 1.25 -1.60
C VAL A 61 2.23 0.38 -2.70
N ALA A 62 2.02 0.75 -3.94
CA ALA A 62 2.32 -0.12 -5.07
C ALA A 62 3.75 0.07 -5.54
N TYR A 63 4.46 -1.04 -5.65
CA TYR A 63 5.78 -1.09 -6.26
C TYR A 63 5.65 -1.10 -7.79
N ASP A 64 4.72 -1.93 -8.29
CA ASP A 64 4.37 -1.96 -9.71
C ASP A 64 2.90 -2.40 -9.80
N VAL A 65 2.42 -2.70 -11.01
CA VAL A 65 1.00 -3.00 -11.18
C VAL A 65 0.57 -4.31 -10.53
N TYR A 66 1.52 -5.20 -10.23
CA TYR A 66 1.20 -6.51 -9.64
C TYR A 66 1.59 -6.62 -8.17
N ASN A 67 2.52 -5.81 -7.72
CA ASN A 67 3.13 -5.99 -6.40
C ASN A 67 2.93 -4.76 -5.55
N TYR A 68 2.37 -4.95 -4.36
CA TYR A 68 2.13 -3.82 -3.48
C TYR A 68 2.16 -4.24 -2.01
N LEU A 69 2.48 -3.27 -1.18
CA LEU A 69 2.51 -3.43 0.27
C LEU A 69 1.19 -2.90 0.83
N VAL A 70 0.59 -3.64 1.75
CA VAL A 70 -0.61 -3.21 2.43
C VAL A 70 -0.23 -2.76 3.83
N VAL A 71 -0.55 -1.51 4.17
CA VAL A 71 -0.28 -0.97 5.49
C VAL A 71 -1.58 -0.46 6.10
N LYS A 72 -1.67 -0.48 7.42
CA LYS A 72 -2.87 -0.02 8.10
C LYS A 72 -2.48 0.62 9.43
N TYR A 73 -3.19 1.67 9.82
CA TYR A 73 -2.97 2.31 11.09
C TYR A 73 -3.54 1.42 12.20
N ASN A 74 -2.72 1.17 13.23
CA ASN A 74 -3.12 0.36 14.37
C ASN A 74 -3.36 1.31 15.54
N GLU A 75 -4.62 1.51 15.87
CA GLU A 75 -5.00 2.44 16.93
C GLU A 75 -4.49 2.01 18.30
N HIS A 76 -4.43 0.71 18.53
CA HIS A 76 -4.00 0.18 19.81
C HIS A 76 -2.56 0.57 20.14
N TYR A 77 -1.69 0.54 19.12
CA TYR A 77 -0.28 0.88 19.31
C TYR A 77 0.07 2.25 18.77
N ASP A 78 -0.89 2.97 18.21
CA ASP A 78 -0.69 4.31 17.65
C ASP A 78 0.46 4.31 16.64
N ARG A 79 0.41 3.37 15.71
CA ARG A 79 1.45 3.27 14.69
C ARG A 79 0.88 2.61 13.45
N TRP A 80 1.56 2.81 12.34
CA TRP A 80 1.23 2.13 11.09
C TRP A 80 1.92 0.78 11.06
N SER A 81 1.23 -0.23 10.54
CA SER A 81 1.76 -1.58 10.44
C SER A 81 1.71 -2.06 9.00
N ALA A 82 2.81 -2.62 8.51
CA ALA A 82 2.83 -3.30 7.22
C ALA A 82 2.25 -4.69 7.46
N LEU A 83 1.09 -4.95 6.87
CA LEU A 83 0.34 -6.18 7.12
C LEU A 83 0.80 -7.31 6.23
N THR A 84 1.01 -7.05 4.94
CA THR A 84 1.37 -8.08 3.98
C THR A 84 1.89 -7.45 2.69
N TRP A 85 2.64 -8.24 1.95
CA TRP A 85 3.08 -7.91 0.60
C TRP A 85 2.27 -8.78 -0.35
N LYS A 86 1.64 -8.19 -1.33
CA LYS A 86 0.79 -8.91 -2.26
C LYS A 86 1.36 -8.94 -3.65
N GLU A 87 1.22 -10.10 -4.29
CA GLU A 87 1.56 -10.29 -5.69
C GLU A 87 0.35 -10.84 -6.40
N LYS A 88 -0.01 -10.27 -7.51
CA LYS A 88 -1.22 -10.65 -8.21
C LYS A 88 -0.97 -11.33 -9.55
N SER A 89 0.27 -11.58 -9.88
CA SER A 89 0.60 -12.11 -11.21
C SER A 89 -0.06 -13.44 -11.51
N TRP A 90 -0.20 -14.29 -10.50
CA TRP A 90 -0.72 -15.62 -10.72
C TRP A 90 -2.21 -15.66 -11.06
N ASN A 91 -2.94 -14.63 -10.69
CA ASN A 91 -4.38 -14.59 -10.99
C ASN A 91 -4.74 -13.42 -11.89
N ASN A 92 -3.75 -12.83 -12.53
CA ASN A 92 -3.93 -11.73 -13.48
C ASN A 92 -4.61 -10.50 -12.91
N LYS A 93 -4.54 -10.33 -11.61
CA LYS A 93 -5.07 -9.13 -11.01
C LYS A 93 -3.92 -8.19 -10.69
N THR A 94 -4.20 -6.91 -10.74
CA THR A 94 -3.19 -5.89 -10.46
C THR A 94 -3.72 -4.95 -9.39
N VAL A 95 -2.87 -4.04 -8.98
CA VAL A 95 -3.29 -2.99 -8.07
C VAL A 95 -4.38 -2.14 -8.72
N PHE A 96 -4.49 -2.18 -10.04
CA PHE A 96 -5.49 -1.46 -10.79
C PHE A 96 -6.64 -2.36 -11.24
N ASP A 97 -6.95 -3.42 -10.51
CA ASP A 97 -8.09 -4.25 -10.90
C ASP A 97 -9.38 -3.43 -10.75
N LYS A 98 -10.47 -3.97 -11.24
CA LYS A 98 -11.71 -3.22 -11.31
C LYS A 98 -12.08 -2.55 -10.02
N GLN A 99 -11.94 -3.28 -8.93
CA GLN A 99 -12.33 -2.77 -7.64
C GLN A 99 -11.45 -1.59 -7.22
N ASN A 100 -10.16 -1.74 -7.37
CA ASN A 100 -9.22 -0.70 -6.96
C ASN A 100 -9.29 0.51 -7.88
N MET A 101 -9.43 0.28 -9.18
CA MET A 101 -9.53 1.38 -10.10
C MET A 101 -10.77 2.21 -9.88
N ALA A 102 -11.88 1.56 -9.56
CA ALA A 102 -13.08 2.29 -9.24
C ALA A 102 -12.89 3.17 -8.02
N LYS A 103 -12.10 2.71 -7.05
CA LYS A 103 -11.87 3.47 -5.83
C LYS A 103 -10.95 4.65 -6.04
N CYS A 104 -9.90 4.49 -6.80
CA CYS A 104 -8.92 5.57 -6.94
C CYS A 104 -9.05 6.35 -8.22
N GLY A 105 -9.98 5.98 -9.09
CA GLY A 105 -10.21 6.72 -10.32
C GLY A 105 -9.24 6.41 -11.45
N TYR A 106 -8.30 5.51 -11.25
CA TYR A 106 -7.37 5.15 -12.30
C TYR A 106 -8.00 4.15 -13.25
N GLY A 107 -7.74 4.29 -14.51
CA GLY A 107 -8.24 3.38 -15.52
C GLY A 107 -9.69 3.54 -15.85
N ARG A 108 -10.33 4.52 -15.20
CA ARG A 108 -11.69 4.74 -15.52
C ARG A 108 -11.83 5.49 -16.80
N LYS A 109 -10.80 5.96 -17.28
CA LYS A 109 -10.89 6.55 -18.44
C LYS A 109 -10.81 5.61 -19.44
N GLU A 110 -11.13 5.13 -19.76
CA GLU A 110 -11.09 4.34 -20.68
C GLU A 110 -11.94 4.52 -21.40
#